data_a900b2e7d495cce5346c457d04bc9ef2
#
_entry.id   a900b2e7d495cce5346c457d04bc9ef2
#
_cell.length_a   1.000
_cell.length_b   1.000
_cell.length_c   1.000
_cell.angle_alpha   90.00
_cell.angle_beta   90.00
_cell.angle_gamma   90.00
#
_symmetry.space_group_name_H-M   'P 1'
#
loop_
_entity.id
_entity.type
_entity.pdbx_description
1 polymer ?
#
loop_
_entity_poly.entity_id
_entity_poly.type
_entity_poly.pdbx_seq_one_letter_code
_entity_poly.pdbx_strand_id
1 'polypeptide(L)'
;MTKRILIYVQFIWISCGQIDCPKDINKLPMFGHVKKCKEQIDSDHDFLKQCDKQFKNRKEAAKFHVDKGWEYFYKNQFETSMMRFNQAWLLDSLNADIFWGYGNLLGLNNRNFKESLVYLEKSLKMNPDNARVWESASTSYGQLFFETKDINLLNTSIDYLKTSIKLEPNNARAYGQLTASYSYFMKKDSARKYLKITDKLDPSAVNPEVRKILSKD
;
A
#
# COMPACT_ATOMS: atom_id res chain seq x y z
N MET A 1 -18.43 14.39 -79.22
CA MET A 1 -18.01 13.35 -78.25
C MET A 1 -17.70 14.01 -76.94
N THR A 2 -18.64 14.02 -75.99
CA THR A 2 -18.50 14.70 -74.70
C THR A 2 -18.18 13.65 -73.65
N LYS A 3 -16.95 13.66 -73.17
CA LYS A 3 -16.51 12.74 -72.07
C LYS A 3 -17.09 13.26 -70.73
N ARG A 4 -17.98 12.48 -70.10
CA ARG A 4 -18.43 12.69 -68.71
C ARG A 4 -17.37 12.13 -67.78
N ILE A 5 -16.78 12.99 -66.92
CA ILE A 5 -15.90 12.62 -65.84
C ILE A 5 -16.78 12.30 -64.64
N LEU A 6 -16.79 11.03 -64.19
CA LEU A 6 -17.41 10.61 -62.95
C LEU A 6 -16.40 10.88 -61.82
N ILE A 7 -16.75 11.82 -60.94
CA ILE A 7 -15.99 12.05 -59.71
C ILE A 7 -16.53 11.08 -58.64
N TYR A 8 -15.73 10.07 -58.28
CA TYR A 8 -16.02 9.21 -57.14
C TYR A 8 -15.64 9.96 -55.86
N VAL A 9 -16.63 10.41 -55.07
CA VAL A 9 -16.44 10.93 -53.74
C VAL A 9 -16.32 9.70 -52.80
N GLN A 10 -15.08 9.38 -52.37
CA GLN A 10 -14.86 8.38 -51.32
C GLN A 10 -15.24 9.03 -49.99
N PHE A 11 -16.33 8.57 -49.37
CA PHE A 11 -16.64 8.85 -47.99
C PHE A 11 -15.66 8.08 -47.10
N ILE A 12 -14.67 8.77 -46.52
CA ILE A 12 -13.83 8.24 -45.46
C ILE A 12 -14.69 8.21 -44.22
N TRP A 13 -15.18 7.02 -43.86
CA TRP A 13 -15.76 6.76 -42.55
C TRP A 13 -14.61 6.86 -41.51
N ILE A 14 -14.52 8.00 -40.82
CA ILE A 14 -13.71 8.09 -39.62
C ILE A 14 -14.46 7.25 -38.58
N SER A 15 -14.09 6.01 -38.48
CA SER A 15 -14.47 5.16 -37.33
C SER A 15 -13.95 5.86 -36.08
N CYS A 16 -14.84 6.52 -35.35
CA CYS A 16 -14.56 6.97 -33.99
C CYS A 16 -14.33 5.72 -33.20
N GLY A 17 -13.05 5.32 -33.02
CA GLY A 17 -12.66 4.14 -32.29
C GLY A 17 -13.26 4.27 -30.89
N GLN A 18 -14.21 3.43 -30.57
CA GLN A 18 -14.75 3.27 -29.24
C GLN A 18 -13.54 2.87 -28.36
N ILE A 19 -13.09 3.78 -27.50
CA ILE A 19 -12.00 3.49 -26.58
C ILE A 19 -12.59 2.47 -25.60
N ASP A 20 -12.17 1.20 -25.72
CA ASP A 20 -12.54 0.16 -24.78
C ASP A 20 -12.22 0.62 -23.36
N CYS A 21 -13.18 0.45 -22.44
CA CYS A 21 -12.97 0.77 -21.04
C CYS A 21 -11.83 -0.08 -20.47
N PRO A 22 -10.83 0.52 -19.82
CA PRO A 22 -9.76 -0.23 -19.17
C PRO A 22 -10.35 -1.13 -18.08
N LYS A 23 -9.94 -2.41 -18.11
CA LYS A 23 -10.44 -3.43 -17.18
C LYS A 23 -9.57 -3.51 -15.93
N ASP A 24 -10.15 -3.99 -14.83
CA ASP A 24 -9.45 -4.29 -13.57
C ASP A 24 -8.71 -3.12 -12.91
N ILE A 25 -8.93 -1.88 -13.34
CA ILE A 25 -8.25 -0.71 -12.79
C ILE A 25 -8.52 -0.51 -11.29
N ASN A 26 -9.66 -0.99 -10.79
CA ASN A 26 -9.99 -0.96 -9.36
C ASN A 26 -9.09 -1.83 -8.49
N LYS A 27 -8.36 -2.77 -9.09
CA LYS A 27 -7.38 -3.64 -8.40
C LYS A 27 -6.00 -3.00 -8.27
N LEU A 28 -5.81 -1.82 -8.85
CA LEU A 28 -4.55 -1.08 -8.87
C LEU A 28 -4.67 0.21 -8.04
N PRO A 29 -3.62 0.61 -7.32
CA PRO A 29 -3.60 1.89 -6.61
C PRO A 29 -3.92 3.06 -7.54
N MET A 30 -4.80 3.97 -7.09
CA MET A 30 -5.21 5.15 -7.86
C MET A 30 -5.67 4.77 -9.28
N PHE A 31 -6.35 3.63 -9.42
CA PHE A 31 -6.83 3.09 -10.70
C PHE A 31 -5.72 2.88 -11.74
N GLY A 32 -4.48 2.61 -11.30
CA GLY A 32 -3.32 2.42 -12.17
C GLY A 32 -2.90 3.65 -12.96
N HIS A 33 -3.40 4.85 -12.62
CA HIS A 33 -3.15 6.09 -13.36
C HIS A 33 -3.58 6.05 -14.84
N VAL A 34 -4.48 5.12 -15.18
CA VAL A 34 -4.97 5.02 -16.57
C VAL A 34 -6.10 6.01 -16.85
N LYS A 35 -6.23 6.43 -18.10
CA LYS A 35 -7.35 7.26 -18.53
C LYS A 35 -8.63 6.44 -18.50
N LYS A 36 -9.59 6.83 -17.66
CA LYS A 36 -10.91 6.22 -17.55
C LYS A 36 -11.77 6.50 -18.79
N CYS A 37 -12.62 5.55 -19.18
CA CYS A 37 -13.67 5.76 -20.14
C CYS A 37 -14.84 6.56 -19.54
N LYS A 38 -15.77 6.99 -20.37
CA LYS A 38 -16.89 7.84 -19.95
C LYS A 38 -17.75 7.16 -18.87
N GLU A 39 -18.07 5.89 -19.02
CA GLU A 39 -18.88 5.12 -18.08
C GLU A 39 -18.21 5.01 -16.69
N GLN A 40 -16.89 4.88 -16.65
CA GLN A 40 -16.13 4.84 -15.40
C GLN A 40 -16.08 6.22 -14.73
N ILE A 41 -15.98 7.29 -15.52
CA ILE A 41 -16.03 8.68 -15.00
C ILE A 41 -17.42 8.99 -14.47
N ASP A 42 -18.49 8.61 -15.20
CA ASP A 42 -19.87 8.82 -14.75
C ASP A 42 -20.14 8.06 -13.44
N SER A 43 -19.64 6.82 -13.31
CA SER A 43 -19.70 6.03 -12.06
C SER A 43 -18.98 6.70 -10.91
N ASP A 44 -17.78 7.26 -11.13
CA ASP A 44 -17.07 8.03 -10.10
C ASP A 44 -17.88 9.26 -9.66
N HIS A 45 -18.48 9.99 -10.60
CA HIS A 45 -19.32 11.15 -10.30
C HIS A 45 -20.56 10.76 -9.47
N ASP A 46 -21.22 9.66 -9.81
CA ASP A 46 -22.38 9.19 -9.05
C ASP A 46 -22.00 8.73 -7.65
N PHE A 47 -20.86 8.04 -7.50
CA PHE A 47 -20.31 7.69 -6.20
C PHE A 47 -20.02 8.95 -5.35
N LEU A 48 -19.36 9.95 -5.91
CA LEU A 48 -19.06 11.20 -5.21
C LEU A 48 -20.35 11.93 -4.78
N LYS A 49 -21.35 12.02 -5.66
CA LYS A 49 -22.66 12.62 -5.32
C LYS A 49 -23.39 11.87 -4.20
N GLN A 50 -23.28 10.53 -4.16
CA GLN A 50 -23.85 9.74 -3.07
C GLN A 50 -23.14 10.04 -1.75
N CYS A 51 -21.82 10.10 -1.74
CA CYS A 51 -21.04 10.47 -0.56
C CYS A 51 -21.37 11.89 -0.08
N ASP A 52 -21.49 12.85 -0.99
CA ASP A 52 -21.85 14.25 -0.65
C ASP A 52 -23.26 14.37 0.01
N LYS A 53 -24.16 13.38 -0.22
CA LYS A 53 -25.47 13.30 0.43
C LYS A 53 -25.45 12.59 1.78
N GLN A 54 -24.53 11.62 1.97
CA GLN A 54 -24.51 10.73 3.14
C GLN A 54 -23.56 11.21 4.24
N PHE A 55 -22.52 11.96 3.90
CA PHE A 55 -21.51 12.41 4.84
C PHE A 55 -21.47 13.93 4.93
N LYS A 56 -21.03 14.45 6.06
CA LYS A 56 -20.90 15.88 6.31
C LYS A 56 -19.94 16.57 5.34
N ASN A 57 -18.89 15.86 4.93
CA ASN A 57 -17.90 16.32 3.98
C ASN A 57 -17.13 15.11 3.39
N ARG A 58 -16.36 15.37 2.32
CA ARG A 58 -15.58 14.32 1.63
C ARG A 58 -14.46 13.73 2.46
N LYS A 59 -13.87 14.47 3.42
CA LYS A 59 -12.84 13.94 4.32
C LYS A 59 -13.41 12.88 5.27
N GLU A 60 -14.63 13.11 5.79
CA GLU A 60 -15.32 12.12 6.62
C GLU A 60 -15.69 10.88 5.81
N ALA A 61 -16.19 11.05 4.59
CA ALA A 61 -16.43 9.94 3.67
C ALA A 61 -15.14 9.17 3.32
N ALA A 62 -14.04 9.87 3.06
CA ALA A 62 -12.74 9.25 2.80
C ALA A 62 -12.27 8.41 3.99
N LYS A 63 -12.38 8.96 5.21
CA LYS A 63 -12.04 8.22 6.43
C LYS A 63 -12.87 6.94 6.55
N PHE A 64 -14.17 7.00 6.33
CA PHE A 64 -15.04 5.82 6.34
C PHE A 64 -14.56 4.75 5.35
N HIS A 65 -14.20 5.14 4.12
CA HIS A 65 -13.70 4.20 3.12
C HIS A 65 -12.29 3.67 3.44
N VAL A 66 -11.43 4.46 4.08
CA VAL A 66 -10.14 3.99 4.63
C VAL A 66 -10.37 2.92 5.70
N ASP A 67 -11.27 3.18 6.68
CA ASP A 67 -11.59 2.22 7.73
C ASP A 67 -12.16 0.91 7.13
N LYS A 68 -13.03 1.01 6.11
CA LYS A 68 -13.51 -0.16 5.35
C LYS A 68 -12.39 -0.85 4.57
N GLY A 69 -11.44 -0.10 4.00
CA GLY A 69 -10.25 -0.67 3.36
C GLY A 69 -9.48 -1.58 4.32
N TRP A 70 -9.20 -1.09 5.53
CA TRP A 70 -8.53 -1.87 6.56
C TRP A 70 -9.38 -3.06 7.05
N GLU A 71 -10.68 -2.91 7.20
CA GLU A 71 -11.57 -4.03 7.56
C GLU A 71 -11.45 -5.19 6.57
N TYR A 72 -11.49 -4.91 5.27
CA TYR A 72 -11.34 -5.93 4.23
C TYR A 72 -9.90 -6.47 4.14
N PHE A 73 -8.89 -5.63 4.39
CA PHE A 73 -7.50 -6.05 4.47
C PHE A 73 -7.30 -7.15 5.53
N TYR A 74 -7.80 -6.94 6.74
CA TYR A 74 -7.69 -7.92 7.84
C TYR A 74 -8.52 -9.19 7.62
N LYS A 75 -9.51 -9.14 6.72
CA LYS A 75 -10.25 -10.31 6.26
C LYS A 75 -9.59 -11.02 5.06
N ASN A 76 -8.39 -10.60 4.65
CA ASN A 76 -7.69 -11.08 3.45
C ASN A 76 -8.48 -10.90 2.14
N GLN A 77 -9.42 -9.96 2.10
CA GLN A 77 -10.19 -9.60 0.91
C GLN A 77 -9.51 -8.44 0.17
N PHE A 78 -8.32 -8.70 -0.35
CA PHE A 78 -7.39 -7.66 -0.83
C PHE A 78 -7.91 -6.86 -2.02
N GLU A 79 -8.63 -7.48 -2.96
CA GLU A 79 -9.24 -6.74 -4.08
C GLU A 79 -10.29 -5.75 -3.58
N THR A 80 -11.18 -6.18 -2.68
CA THR A 80 -12.18 -5.29 -2.08
C THR A 80 -11.54 -4.18 -1.26
N SER A 81 -10.47 -4.50 -0.51
CA SER A 81 -9.68 -3.52 0.23
C SER A 81 -9.11 -2.45 -0.71
N MET A 82 -8.49 -2.84 -1.83
CA MET A 82 -7.98 -1.91 -2.85
C MET A 82 -9.07 -1.00 -3.40
N MET A 83 -10.25 -1.56 -3.71
CA MET A 83 -11.40 -0.78 -4.16
C MET A 83 -11.82 0.28 -3.14
N ARG A 84 -11.82 -0.05 -1.84
CA ARG A 84 -12.15 0.91 -0.77
C ARG A 84 -11.12 2.02 -0.63
N PHE A 85 -9.83 1.70 -0.71
CA PHE A 85 -8.78 2.73 -0.72
C PHE A 85 -8.86 3.60 -1.98
N ASN A 86 -9.22 3.06 -3.15
CA ASN A 86 -9.45 3.83 -4.36
C ASN A 86 -10.66 4.78 -4.21
N GLN A 87 -11.74 4.33 -3.58
CA GLN A 87 -12.89 5.18 -3.25
C GLN A 87 -12.50 6.32 -2.29
N ALA A 88 -11.69 6.01 -1.26
CA ALA A 88 -11.16 7.03 -0.36
C ALA A 88 -10.29 8.05 -1.13
N TRP A 89 -9.49 7.60 -2.08
CA TRP A 89 -8.62 8.47 -2.88
C TRP A 89 -9.40 9.42 -3.79
N LEU A 90 -10.54 9.00 -4.34
CA LEU A 90 -11.44 9.89 -5.08
C LEU A 90 -12.02 11.01 -4.22
N LEU A 91 -12.23 10.74 -2.92
CA LEU A 91 -12.82 11.67 -1.97
C LEU A 91 -11.80 12.64 -1.37
N ASP A 92 -10.61 12.13 -1.04
CA ASP A 92 -9.50 12.92 -0.45
C ASP A 92 -8.16 12.32 -0.85
N SER A 93 -7.62 12.76 -1.98
CA SER A 93 -6.34 12.29 -2.54
C SER A 93 -5.11 12.68 -1.71
N LEU A 94 -5.28 13.54 -0.68
CA LEU A 94 -4.22 13.98 0.22
C LEU A 94 -4.23 13.23 1.57
N ASN A 95 -5.03 12.21 1.74
CA ASN A 95 -5.05 11.40 2.95
C ASN A 95 -3.90 10.38 2.96
N ALA A 96 -2.97 10.53 3.91
CA ALA A 96 -1.78 9.69 4.05
C ALA A 96 -2.09 8.20 4.28
N ASP A 97 -3.21 7.89 4.97
CA ASP A 97 -3.57 6.51 5.33
C ASP A 97 -3.97 5.67 4.10
N ILE A 98 -4.39 6.32 3.02
CA ILE A 98 -4.67 5.65 1.74
C ILE A 98 -3.38 5.08 1.15
N PHE A 99 -2.30 5.85 1.17
CA PHE A 99 -1.00 5.41 0.66
C PHE A 99 -0.39 4.32 1.54
N TRP A 100 -0.62 4.39 2.85
CA TRP A 100 -0.29 3.30 3.76
C TRP A 100 -1.06 2.01 3.40
N GLY A 101 -2.35 2.11 3.11
CA GLY A 101 -3.18 0.99 2.64
C GLY A 101 -2.65 0.38 1.34
N TYR A 102 -2.36 1.21 0.33
CA TYR A 102 -1.79 0.75 -0.95
C TYR A 102 -0.46 0.01 -0.75
N GLY A 103 0.45 0.60 0.04
CA GLY A 103 1.75 -0.01 0.31
C GLY A 103 1.63 -1.38 0.96
N ASN A 104 0.75 -1.53 1.95
CA ASN A 104 0.53 -2.83 2.60
C ASN A 104 -0.09 -3.87 1.65
N LEU A 105 -1.06 -3.48 0.82
CA LEU A 105 -1.67 -4.38 -0.17
C LEU A 105 -0.63 -4.88 -1.18
N LEU A 106 0.21 -4.00 -1.71
CA LEU A 106 1.25 -4.38 -2.67
C LEU A 106 2.32 -5.27 -2.05
N GLY A 107 2.74 -4.99 -0.81
CA GLY A 107 3.73 -5.79 -0.11
C GLY A 107 3.20 -7.17 0.28
N LEU A 108 1.99 -7.24 0.86
CA LEU A 108 1.46 -8.50 1.39
C LEU A 108 0.87 -9.40 0.30
N ASN A 109 0.03 -8.85 -0.58
CA ASN A 109 -0.68 -9.63 -1.59
C ASN A 109 0.18 -9.93 -2.82
N ASN A 110 0.85 -8.92 -3.35
CA ASN A 110 1.58 -9.04 -4.62
C ASN A 110 3.07 -9.33 -4.41
N ARG A 111 3.57 -9.25 -3.17
CA ARG A 111 5.00 -9.31 -2.82
C ARG A 111 5.84 -8.33 -3.65
N ASN A 112 5.24 -7.23 -4.08
CA ASN A 112 5.92 -6.16 -4.81
C ASN A 112 6.46 -5.11 -3.81
N PHE A 113 7.54 -5.48 -3.12
CA PHE A 113 8.09 -4.65 -2.04
C PHE A 113 8.68 -3.33 -2.53
N LYS A 114 9.19 -3.28 -3.76
CA LYS A 114 9.69 -2.02 -4.35
C LYS A 114 8.56 -1.02 -4.55
N GLU A 115 7.46 -1.44 -5.15
CA GLU A 115 6.29 -0.56 -5.35
C GLU A 115 5.58 -0.26 -4.01
N SER A 116 5.52 -1.23 -3.10
CA SER A 116 5.04 -1.03 -1.72
C SER A 116 5.74 0.16 -1.07
N LEU A 117 7.08 0.23 -1.14
CA LEU A 117 7.87 1.33 -0.58
C LEU A 117 7.53 2.68 -1.21
N VAL A 118 7.24 2.76 -2.52
CA VAL A 118 6.82 4.02 -3.16
C VAL A 118 5.63 4.65 -2.44
N TYR A 119 4.63 3.82 -2.09
CA TYR A 119 3.43 4.30 -1.40
C TYR A 119 3.65 4.51 0.10
N LEU A 120 4.41 3.65 0.77
CA LEU A 120 4.72 3.81 2.18
C LEU A 120 5.56 5.08 2.44
N GLU A 121 6.58 5.32 1.62
CA GLU A 121 7.37 6.56 1.69
C GLU A 121 6.52 7.80 1.39
N LYS A 122 5.58 7.71 0.46
CA LYS A 122 4.63 8.79 0.20
C LYS A 122 3.75 9.05 1.43
N SER A 123 3.26 8.01 2.09
CA SER A 123 2.51 8.13 3.35
C SER A 123 3.34 8.80 4.45
N LEU A 124 4.60 8.36 4.65
CA LEU A 124 5.52 8.94 5.64
C LEU A 124 5.86 10.40 5.36
N LYS A 125 6.02 10.77 4.09
CA LYS A 125 6.25 12.15 3.70
C LYS A 125 5.07 13.07 4.03
N MET A 126 3.85 12.54 4.00
CA MET A 126 2.63 13.29 4.32
C MET A 126 2.32 13.27 5.82
N ASN A 127 2.60 12.18 6.51
CA ASN A 127 2.39 12.01 7.95
C ASN A 127 3.55 11.20 8.56
N PRO A 128 4.64 11.84 8.97
CA PRO A 128 5.82 11.17 9.54
C PRO A 128 5.58 10.62 10.97
N ASP A 129 4.50 11.03 11.64
CA ASP A 129 4.24 10.65 13.04
C ASP A 129 3.47 9.33 13.17
N ASN A 130 3.12 8.68 12.07
CA ASN A 130 2.46 7.40 12.10
C ASN A 130 3.47 6.25 12.25
N ALA A 131 3.67 5.77 13.49
CA ALA A 131 4.60 4.69 13.83
C ALA A 131 4.39 3.40 13.01
N ARG A 132 3.13 3.10 12.66
CA ARG A 132 2.78 1.87 11.92
C ARG A 132 3.22 1.92 10.47
N VAL A 133 3.30 3.11 9.87
CA VAL A 133 3.81 3.25 8.49
C VAL A 133 5.31 2.99 8.46
N TRP A 134 6.06 3.47 9.46
CA TRP A 134 7.48 3.16 9.64
C TRP A 134 7.72 1.64 9.78
N GLU A 135 6.90 0.97 10.58
CA GLU A 135 6.94 -0.49 10.73
C GLU A 135 6.65 -1.21 9.39
N SER A 136 5.61 -0.78 8.67
CA SER A 136 5.25 -1.37 7.37
C SER A 136 6.37 -1.21 6.33
N ALA A 137 6.97 -0.02 6.25
CA ALA A 137 8.09 0.25 5.36
C ALA A 137 9.33 -0.57 5.73
N SER A 138 9.63 -0.69 7.03
CA SER A 138 10.67 -1.57 7.53
C SER A 138 10.49 -3.01 7.06
N THR A 139 9.26 -3.52 7.11
CA THR A 139 8.95 -4.88 6.61
C THR A 139 9.31 -5.02 5.14
N SER A 140 8.94 -4.06 4.29
CA SER A 140 9.25 -4.09 2.86
C SER A 140 10.76 -3.99 2.58
N TYR A 141 11.49 -3.14 3.33
CA TYR A 141 12.96 -3.10 3.25
C TYR A 141 13.60 -4.43 3.68
N GLY A 142 13.11 -5.05 4.75
CA GLY A 142 13.57 -6.36 5.21
C GLY A 142 13.35 -7.46 4.17
N GLN A 143 12.21 -7.46 3.51
CA GLN A 143 11.92 -8.43 2.44
C GLN A 143 12.81 -8.22 1.21
N LEU A 144 13.03 -6.98 0.80
CA LEU A 144 13.97 -6.67 -0.28
C LEU A 144 15.41 -7.08 0.06
N PHE A 145 15.83 -6.97 1.33
CA PHE A 145 17.11 -7.51 1.77
C PHE A 145 17.17 -9.03 1.57
N PHE A 146 16.11 -9.78 1.90
CA PHE A 146 16.09 -11.23 1.67
C PHE A 146 16.16 -11.61 0.19
N GLU A 147 15.62 -10.77 -0.70
CA GLU A 147 15.68 -10.98 -2.14
C GLU A 147 17.07 -10.63 -2.73
N THR A 148 17.67 -9.51 -2.30
CA THR A 148 18.85 -8.94 -2.95
C THR A 148 20.16 -9.21 -2.21
N LYS A 149 20.09 -9.53 -0.90
CA LYS A 149 21.21 -9.59 0.04
C LYS A 149 21.95 -8.27 0.24
N ASP A 150 21.37 -7.14 -0.16
CA ASP A 150 21.94 -5.82 0.08
C ASP A 150 21.77 -5.44 1.56
N ILE A 151 22.88 -5.40 2.28
CA ILE A 151 22.95 -5.10 3.70
C ILE A 151 22.42 -3.70 4.04
N ASN A 152 22.47 -2.75 3.12
CA ASN A 152 21.96 -1.39 3.33
C ASN A 152 20.44 -1.40 3.54
N LEU A 153 19.72 -2.30 2.85
CA LEU A 153 18.28 -2.44 3.03
C LEU A 153 17.93 -2.95 4.42
N LEU A 154 18.72 -3.87 4.98
CA LEU A 154 18.51 -4.34 6.35
C LEU A 154 18.84 -3.26 7.38
N ASN A 155 19.90 -2.47 7.17
CA ASN A 155 20.22 -1.33 8.01
C ASN A 155 19.08 -0.30 7.99
N THR A 156 18.55 0.03 6.80
CA THR A 156 17.40 0.93 6.65
C THR A 156 16.17 0.39 7.39
N SER A 157 15.88 -0.90 7.26
CA SER A 157 14.80 -1.56 7.98
C SER A 157 14.93 -1.37 9.50
N ILE A 158 16.12 -1.59 10.05
CA ILE A 158 16.40 -1.40 11.48
C ILE A 158 16.17 0.04 11.92
N ASP A 159 16.61 1.02 11.15
CA ASP A 159 16.45 2.44 11.50
C ASP A 159 14.97 2.88 11.45
N TYR A 160 14.20 2.33 10.52
CA TYR A 160 12.75 2.53 10.44
C TYR A 160 12.03 1.93 11.66
N LEU A 161 12.44 0.72 12.09
CA LEU A 161 11.89 0.12 13.32
C LEU A 161 12.22 0.93 14.58
N LYS A 162 13.43 1.46 14.67
CA LYS A 162 13.80 2.36 15.79
C LYS A 162 12.96 3.64 15.78
N THR A 163 12.66 4.19 14.60
CA THR A 163 11.78 5.35 14.48
C THR A 163 10.35 5.00 14.90
N SER A 164 9.83 3.85 14.45
CA SER A 164 8.52 3.35 14.89
C SER A 164 8.43 3.23 16.41
N ILE A 165 9.44 2.63 17.06
CA ILE A 165 9.49 2.48 18.52
C ILE A 165 9.60 3.82 19.25
N LYS A 166 10.33 4.79 18.68
CA LYS A 166 10.41 6.14 19.25
C LYS A 166 9.05 6.83 19.27
N LEU A 167 8.25 6.63 18.24
CA LEU A 167 6.90 7.19 18.12
C LEU A 167 5.87 6.40 18.95
N GLU A 168 5.97 5.08 18.98
CA GLU A 168 5.08 4.18 19.71
C GLU A 168 5.91 3.19 20.55
N PRO A 169 6.31 3.54 21.80
CA PRO A 169 7.19 2.74 22.63
C PRO A 169 6.63 1.36 23.04
N ASN A 170 5.32 1.15 22.89
CA ASN A 170 4.67 -0.14 23.20
C ASN A 170 4.39 -0.98 21.93
N ASN A 171 5.00 -0.66 20.80
CA ASN A 171 4.86 -1.44 19.57
C ASN A 171 5.63 -2.76 19.64
N ALA A 172 4.99 -3.81 20.18
CA ALA A 172 5.57 -5.14 20.33
C ALA A 172 6.07 -5.72 19.00
N ARG A 173 5.34 -5.46 17.88
CA ARG A 173 5.72 -5.96 16.56
C ARG A 173 7.04 -5.36 16.08
N ALA A 174 7.25 -4.06 16.27
CA ALA A 174 8.51 -3.41 15.91
C ALA A 174 9.69 -3.96 16.71
N TYR A 175 9.51 -4.23 18.01
CA TYR A 175 10.54 -4.91 18.83
C TYR A 175 10.79 -6.34 18.36
N GLY A 176 9.75 -7.10 18.01
CA GLY A 176 9.87 -8.45 17.46
C GLY A 176 10.65 -8.48 16.15
N GLN A 177 10.38 -7.53 15.27
CA GLN A 177 11.13 -7.38 14.01
C GLN A 177 12.58 -6.96 14.23
N LEU A 178 12.89 -6.09 15.21
CA LEU A 178 14.27 -5.76 15.60
C LEU A 178 14.99 -7.00 16.14
N THR A 179 14.32 -7.81 16.95
CA THR A 179 14.87 -9.08 17.44
C THR A 179 15.30 -9.96 16.26
N ALA A 180 14.43 -10.13 15.28
CA ALA A 180 14.73 -10.90 14.08
C ALA A 180 15.89 -10.31 13.27
N SER A 181 15.90 -8.99 13.05
CA SER A 181 16.94 -8.30 12.28
C SER A 181 18.32 -8.46 12.93
N TYR A 182 18.42 -8.26 14.25
CA TYR A 182 19.71 -8.44 14.96
C TYR A 182 20.13 -9.89 15.08
N SER A 183 19.20 -10.85 15.14
CA SER A 183 19.54 -12.29 15.04
C SER A 183 20.20 -12.60 13.71
N TYR A 184 19.72 -12.02 12.64
CA TYR A 184 20.27 -12.21 11.32
C TYR A 184 21.71 -11.70 11.19
N PHE A 185 22.05 -10.59 11.85
CA PHE A 185 23.41 -10.06 11.94
C PHE A 185 24.33 -10.83 12.92
N MET A 186 23.85 -11.90 13.51
CA MET A 186 24.57 -12.62 14.58
C MET A 186 24.93 -11.73 15.80
N LYS A 187 24.21 -10.61 15.98
CA LYS A 187 24.35 -9.71 17.14
C LYS A 187 23.45 -10.18 18.27
N LYS A 188 23.78 -11.33 18.85
CA LYS A 188 22.92 -12.02 19.84
C LYS A 188 22.55 -11.17 21.06
N ASP A 189 23.46 -10.35 21.58
CA ASP A 189 23.15 -9.49 22.75
C ASP A 189 22.07 -8.45 22.42
N SER A 190 22.18 -7.82 21.26
CA SER A 190 21.14 -6.87 20.81
C SER A 190 19.82 -7.59 20.56
N ALA A 191 19.84 -8.74 19.91
CA ALA A 191 18.63 -9.54 19.68
C ALA A 191 17.98 -9.97 21.00
N ARG A 192 18.75 -10.46 21.98
CA ARG A 192 18.25 -10.83 23.32
C ARG A 192 17.69 -9.63 24.10
N LYS A 193 18.32 -8.44 23.98
CA LYS A 193 17.80 -7.22 24.57
C LYS A 193 16.38 -6.91 24.06
N TYR A 194 16.19 -6.92 22.74
CA TYR A 194 14.88 -6.63 22.14
C TYR A 194 13.88 -7.76 22.38
N LEU A 195 14.30 -9.02 22.40
CA LEU A 195 13.46 -10.15 22.76
C LEU A 195 12.84 -9.98 24.16
N LYS A 196 13.65 -9.58 25.17
CA LYS A 196 13.17 -9.34 26.53
C LYS A 196 12.09 -8.24 26.58
N ILE A 197 12.20 -7.21 25.74
CA ILE A 197 11.20 -6.15 25.65
C ILE A 197 9.93 -6.68 25.00
N THR A 198 10.08 -7.40 23.86
CA THR A 198 8.95 -8.00 23.15
C THR A 198 8.17 -8.93 24.06
N ASP A 199 8.86 -9.78 24.85
CA ASP A 199 8.22 -10.73 25.75
C ASP A 199 7.39 -10.07 26.85
N LYS A 200 7.75 -8.85 27.25
CA LYS A 200 6.96 -8.08 28.22
C LYS A 200 5.73 -7.45 27.60
N LEU A 201 5.79 -7.09 26.32
CA LEU A 201 4.71 -6.42 25.60
C LEU A 201 3.74 -7.43 24.97
N ASP A 202 4.27 -8.33 24.17
CA ASP A 202 3.55 -9.42 23.49
C ASP A 202 4.53 -10.51 23.05
N PRO A 203 4.61 -11.64 23.76
CA PRO A 203 5.48 -12.75 23.39
C PRO A 203 5.20 -13.33 22.00
N SER A 204 3.98 -13.18 21.49
CA SER A 204 3.60 -13.71 20.18
C SER A 204 4.18 -12.90 19.00
N ALA A 205 4.67 -11.68 19.24
CA ALA A 205 5.23 -10.80 18.22
C ALA A 205 6.61 -11.24 17.69
N VAL A 206 7.24 -12.27 18.28
CA VAL A 206 8.50 -12.85 17.79
C VAL A 206 8.26 -14.19 17.12
N ASN A 207 8.75 -14.33 15.89
CA ASN A 207 8.71 -15.60 15.17
C ASN A 207 9.38 -16.73 16.01
N PRO A 208 8.74 -17.90 16.19
CA PRO A 208 9.30 -19.03 16.93
C PRO A 208 10.69 -19.48 16.46
N GLU A 209 10.99 -19.41 15.17
CA GLU A 209 12.31 -19.77 14.64
C GLU A 209 13.41 -18.80 15.12
N VAL A 210 13.10 -17.50 15.25
CA VAL A 210 14.03 -16.52 15.82
C VAL A 210 14.33 -16.87 17.31
N ARG A 211 13.32 -17.27 18.05
CA ARG A 211 13.50 -17.73 19.45
C ARG A 211 14.40 -18.95 19.52
N LYS A 212 14.19 -19.93 18.65
CA LYS A 212 15.00 -21.14 18.55
C LYS A 212 16.45 -20.85 18.21
N ILE A 213 16.71 -19.87 17.34
CA ILE A 213 18.07 -19.43 17.02
C ILE A 213 18.75 -18.82 18.25
N LEU A 214 18.04 -18.00 19.02
CA LEU A 214 18.58 -17.32 20.19
C LEU A 214 18.72 -18.20 21.45
N SER A 215 18.08 -19.37 21.48
CA SER A 215 18.18 -20.35 22.56
C SER A 215 19.32 -21.37 22.37
N LYS A 216 19.91 -21.44 21.18
CA LYS A 216 21.04 -22.33 20.87
C LYS A 216 22.36 -21.65 21.25
N ASP A 217 22.74 -21.72 22.52
CA ASP A 217 24.11 -21.46 23.02
C ASP A 217 24.46 -22.45 24.10
#